data_eba46b9e5adf5feda6fdbda7e21229cb
#
_entry.id   eba46b9e5adf5feda6fdbda7e21229cb
#
_cell.length_a   1.000
_cell.length_b   1.000
_cell.length_c   1.000
_cell.angle_alpha   90.00
_cell.angle_beta   90.00
_cell.angle_gamma   90.00
#
_symmetry.space_group_name_H-M   'P 1'
#
loop_
_entity.id
_entity.type
_entity.pdbx_description
1 polymer ?
#
loop_
_entity_poly.entity_id
_entity_poly.type
_entity_poly.pdbx_seq_one_letter_code
_entity_poly.pdbx_strand_id
1 'polypeptide(L)'
;MRSLSFWRDVGVSGSDSAQAFLQRAVAASRDLAARPRIKKSRALWRRWGLRVLMAIAAVLLCLYLGMAAILYVAQRSMMYFPETAHTTPAQAGLPEAQEVSLTAADGVRIIAWYAPPRDDKPVILYFHGNGGALRYRVDRFRKIIGDGIGLVAIEYRGYGGSNGSPSETGLIADGEAAYAFAAARYQAQQLVLWGESLGSGVAVVLAAEKPVGRVILEAPFTSAAAVAATRYWYLPVRLLMKDQYRSDERIGKVTAPVLILHGMHDHVVPFAMGERMFELTKAPKHIVRFIDGDHEDLDANGALHAVGRFLAGELDEQSAAPPH
;
A
#
# COMPACT_ATOMS: atom_id res chain seq x y z
N MET A 1 109.34 -12.80 14.04
CA MET A 1 110.04 -11.88 15.00
C MET A 1 109.60 -10.44 14.67
N ARG A 2 109.18 -9.65 15.61
CA ARG A 2 108.47 -8.34 15.63
C ARG A 2 106.93 -8.60 15.63
N SER A 3 106.15 -8.28 16.65
CA SER A 3 106.20 -7.15 17.51
C SER A 3 105.19 -7.36 18.71
N LEU A 4 105.67 -7.23 19.90
CA LEU A 4 104.95 -7.15 21.14
C LEU A 4 105.35 -5.86 21.89
N SER A 5 105.15 -4.71 21.25
CA SER A 5 105.53 -3.45 21.90
C SER A 5 104.58 -2.26 21.70
N PHE A 6 103.30 -2.51 21.35
CA PHE A 6 102.31 -1.41 21.11
C PHE A 6 101.25 -1.22 22.17
N TRP A 7 101.26 -2.00 23.25
CA TRP A 7 100.14 -1.94 24.24
C TRP A 7 100.55 -1.47 25.62
N ARG A 8 101.66 -0.66 25.74
CA ARG A 8 102.12 -0.21 27.06
C ARG A 8 101.88 1.26 27.43
N ASP A 9 101.27 2.09 26.55
CA ASP A 9 101.18 3.53 26.81
C ASP A 9 99.78 4.10 26.75
N VAL A 10 98.69 3.29 26.98
CA VAL A 10 97.36 3.84 27.22
C VAL A 10 96.97 3.46 28.64
N GLY A 11 97.37 4.31 29.57
CA GLY A 11 96.98 4.24 30.97
C GLY A 11 95.51 4.55 31.16
N VAL A 12 94.60 3.60 30.89
CA VAL A 12 93.23 3.64 31.24
C VAL A 12 92.93 2.53 32.23
N SER A 13 92.76 2.89 33.51
CA SER A 13 92.31 1.96 34.53
C SER A 13 90.98 1.35 34.11
N GLY A 14 90.91 0.07 33.84
CA GLY A 14 89.76 -0.62 33.24
C GLY A 14 88.50 -0.72 34.12
N SER A 15 88.50 -0.11 35.28
CA SER A 15 87.33 -0.10 36.16
C SER A 15 86.40 1.12 35.95
N ASP A 16 86.98 2.28 35.70
CA ASP A 16 86.14 3.54 35.60
C ASP A 16 85.42 3.66 34.25
N SER A 17 86.01 3.13 33.19
CA SER A 17 85.40 3.13 31.87
C SER A 17 84.23 2.14 31.75
N ALA A 18 84.31 1.00 32.42
CA ALA A 18 83.20 0.03 32.46
C ALA A 18 82.01 0.51 33.30
N GLN A 19 82.30 1.19 34.44
CA GLN A 19 81.26 1.78 35.27
C GLN A 19 80.59 2.96 34.58
N ALA A 20 81.37 3.82 33.88
CA ALA A 20 80.80 4.94 33.10
C ALA A 20 79.95 4.46 31.91
N PHE A 21 80.35 3.35 31.24
CA PHE A 21 79.59 2.73 30.19
C PHE A 21 78.29 2.11 30.71
N LEU A 22 78.33 1.39 31.85
CA LEU A 22 77.16 0.85 32.52
C LEU A 22 76.17 1.94 33.00
N GLN A 23 76.72 3.03 33.58
CA GLN A 23 75.88 4.15 33.97
C GLN A 23 75.19 4.84 32.79
N ARG A 24 75.87 5.03 31.66
CA ARG A 24 75.29 5.55 30.42
C ARG A 24 74.27 4.59 29.80
N ALA A 25 74.51 3.30 29.82
CA ALA A 25 73.59 2.29 29.36
C ALA A 25 72.32 2.22 30.22
N VAL A 26 72.47 2.33 31.57
CA VAL A 26 71.34 2.40 32.51
C VAL A 26 70.57 3.70 32.35
N ALA A 27 71.28 4.84 32.14
CA ALA A 27 70.61 6.12 31.87
C ALA A 27 69.83 6.08 30.54
N ALA A 28 70.44 5.54 29.46
CA ALA A 28 69.75 5.37 28.18
C ALA A 28 68.56 4.43 28.27
N SER A 29 68.66 3.35 29.07
CA SER A 29 67.51 2.44 29.28
C SER A 29 66.39 3.09 30.09
N ARG A 30 66.71 3.98 31.03
CA ARG A 30 65.71 4.79 31.80
C ARG A 30 65.06 5.84 30.92
N ASP A 31 65.78 6.45 30.00
CA ASP A 31 65.21 7.40 29.02
C ASP A 31 64.33 6.71 28.00
N LEU A 32 64.66 5.48 27.57
CA LEU A 32 63.79 4.67 26.74
C LEU A 32 62.50 4.21 27.47
N ALA A 33 62.64 3.93 28.79
CA ALA A 33 61.46 3.58 29.60
C ALA A 33 60.60 4.78 29.94
N ALA A 34 61.16 6.03 29.96
CA ALA A 34 60.47 7.28 30.25
C ALA A 34 59.74 7.88 29.02
N ARG A 35 59.87 7.28 27.83
CA ARG A 35 59.08 7.74 26.65
C ARG A 35 57.62 7.59 26.95
N PRO A 36 56.82 8.68 26.87
CA PRO A 36 55.39 8.62 27.23
C PRO A 36 54.76 7.62 26.30
N ARG A 37 54.31 6.49 26.85
CA ARG A 37 53.56 5.48 26.15
C ARG A 37 52.37 6.16 25.42
N ILE A 38 52.25 5.86 24.10
CA ILE A 38 51.28 6.39 23.15
C ILE A 38 49.81 6.08 23.58
N LYS A 39 49.42 6.45 24.79
CA LYS A 39 48.02 6.37 25.23
C LYS A 39 47.14 7.45 24.61
N LYS A 40 47.71 8.61 24.24
CA LYS A 40 47.01 9.73 23.61
C LYS A 40 46.49 9.42 22.19
N SER A 41 47.19 8.53 21.44
CA SER A 41 46.79 8.18 20.08
C SER A 41 45.46 7.39 20.05
N ARG A 42 45.29 6.37 20.92
CA ARG A 42 44.08 5.55 20.94
C ARG A 42 42.81 6.36 21.27
N ALA A 43 42.87 7.34 22.12
CA ALA A 43 41.75 8.23 22.46
C ALA A 43 41.37 9.16 21.29
N LEU A 44 42.39 9.68 20.59
CA LEU A 44 42.21 10.47 19.35
C LEU A 44 41.57 9.63 18.25
N TRP A 45 42.06 8.42 17.97
CA TRP A 45 41.53 7.50 16.98
C TRP A 45 40.06 7.12 17.31
N ARG A 46 39.74 6.87 18.57
CA ARG A 46 38.34 6.61 19.00
C ARG A 46 37.43 7.82 18.76
N ARG A 47 37.88 9.04 19.03
CA ARG A 47 37.11 10.27 18.77
C ARG A 47 36.91 10.52 17.27
N TRP A 48 37.94 10.28 16.47
CA TRP A 48 37.83 10.35 15.00
C TRP A 48 36.90 9.28 14.44
N GLY A 49 37.04 8.04 14.87
CA GLY A 49 36.13 6.97 14.48
C GLY A 49 34.66 7.26 14.82
N LEU A 50 34.39 7.81 16.02
CA LEU A 50 33.05 8.22 16.41
C LEU A 50 32.50 9.36 15.53
N ARG A 51 33.33 10.37 15.21
CA ARG A 51 32.94 11.47 14.31
C ARG A 51 32.61 10.97 12.90
N VAL A 52 33.42 10.07 12.36
CA VAL A 52 33.18 9.44 11.06
C VAL A 52 31.87 8.64 11.10
N LEU A 53 31.65 7.83 12.15
CA LEU A 53 30.41 7.08 12.32
C LEU A 53 29.19 7.99 12.41
N MET A 54 29.29 9.08 13.19
CA MET A 54 28.21 10.08 13.27
C MET A 54 27.95 10.77 11.93
N ALA A 55 29.00 11.09 11.17
CA ALA A 55 28.84 11.68 9.84
C ALA A 55 28.17 10.71 8.85
N ILE A 56 28.56 9.42 8.86
CA ILE A 56 27.91 8.39 8.06
C ILE A 56 26.42 8.24 8.46
N ALA A 57 26.14 8.16 9.76
CA ALA A 57 24.77 8.08 10.28
C ALA A 57 23.92 9.29 9.86
N ALA A 58 24.49 10.50 9.92
CA ALA A 58 23.83 11.72 9.49
C ALA A 58 23.53 11.70 7.99
N VAL A 59 24.47 11.27 7.17
CA VAL A 59 24.26 11.11 5.69
C VAL A 59 23.17 10.09 5.41
N LEU A 60 23.21 8.92 6.05
CA LEU A 60 22.18 7.89 5.88
C LEU A 60 20.79 8.39 6.31
N LEU A 61 20.71 9.13 7.42
CA LEU A 61 19.48 9.75 7.87
C LEU A 61 18.95 10.79 6.87
N CYS A 62 19.83 11.64 6.34
CA CYS A 62 19.44 12.61 5.30
C CYS A 62 18.93 11.92 4.03
N LEU A 63 19.58 10.84 3.59
CA LEU A 63 19.13 10.05 2.45
C LEU A 63 17.76 9.39 2.70
N TYR A 64 17.58 8.82 3.90
CA TYR A 64 16.30 8.24 4.30
C TYR A 64 15.19 9.28 4.33
N LEU A 65 15.42 10.44 4.95
CA LEU A 65 14.43 11.52 5.01
C LEU A 65 14.13 12.09 3.61
N GLY A 66 15.15 12.23 2.76
CA GLY A 66 14.99 12.66 1.38
C GLY A 66 14.12 11.68 0.58
N MET A 67 14.40 10.38 0.69
CA MET A 67 13.57 9.33 0.09
C MET A 67 12.13 9.37 0.61
N ALA A 68 11.94 9.47 1.92
CA ALA A 68 10.61 9.56 2.52
C ALA A 68 9.84 10.80 2.05
N ALA A 69 10.50 11.94 1.88
CA ALA A 69 9.90 13.16 1.34
C ALA A 69 9.48 13.01 -0.13
N ILE A 70 10.32 12.37 -0.97
CA ILE A 70 9.98 12.08 -2.37
C ILE A 70 8.74 11.18 -2.42
N LEU A 71 8.72 10.10 -1.65
CA LEU A 71 7.57 9.19 -1.61
C LEU A 71 6.31 9.87 -1.07
N TYR A 72 6.46 10.76 -0.08
CA TYR A 72 5.34 11.55 0.44
C TYR A 72 4.73 12.47 -0.62
N VAL A 73 5.53 13.07 -1.48
CA VAL A 73 5.04 13.91 -2.59
C VAL A 73 4.42 13.04 -3.69
N ALA A 74 5.09 11.96 -4.05
CA ALA A 74 4.70 11.09 -5.17
C ALA A 74 3.60 10.07 -4.83
N GLN A 75 3.14 9.94 -3.58
CA GLN A 75 2.28 8.84 -3.15
C GLN A 75 0.99 8.67 -3.98
N ARG A 76 0.36 9.76 -4.44
CA ARG A 76 -0.84 9.67 -5.28
C ARG A 76 -0.56 9.14 -6.67
N SER A 77 0.55 9.50 -7.30
CA SER A 77 0.95 8.94 -8.59
C SER A 77 1.41 7.48 -8.49
N MET A 78 1.73 7.00 -7.28
CA MET A 78 2.04 5.61 -7.00
C MET A 78 0.81 4.78 -6.59
N MET A 79 -0.29 5.43 -6.28
CA MET A 79 -1.52 4.79 -5.84
C MET A 79 -2.58 4.75 -6.93
N TYR A 80 -2.69 5.80 -7.73
CA TYR A 80 -3.70 5.94 -8.76
C TYR A 80 -3.06 5.88 -10.14
N PHE A 81 -3.55 4.99 -10.98
CA PHE A 81 -3.06 4.74 -12.34
C PHE A 81 -4.15 4.97 -13.38
N PRO A 82 -4.63 6.23 -13.53
CA PRO A 82 -5.74 6.53 -14.41
C PRO A 82 -5.37 6.33 -15.89
N GLU A 83 -6.18 5.60 -16.60
CA GLU A 83 -6.30 5.73 -18.03
C GLU A 83 -7.17 6.96 -18.31
N THR A 84 -6.61 7.98 -18.96
CA THR A 84 -7.30 9.26 -19.16
C THR A 84 -8.08 9.34 -20.48
N ALA A 85 -7.88 8.37 -21.38
CA ALA A 85 -8.55 8.35 -22.67
C ALA A 85 -10.06 8.16 -22.50
N HIS A 86 -10.86 9.10 -22.99
CA HIS A 86 -12.30 8.99 -23.01
C HIS A 86 -12.72 7.90 -23.99
N THR A 87 -13.61 7.03 -23.55
CA THR A 87 -14.20 5.97 -24.36
C THR A 87 -15.67 5.85 -23.99
N THR A 88 -16.57 6.01 -24.96
CA THR A 88 -18.01 5.84 -24.70
C THR A 88 -18.35 4.36 -24.57
N PRO A 89 -19.47 4.00 -23.89
CA PRO A 89 -19.93 2.61 -23.80
C PRO A 89 -20.02 1.93 -25.17
N ALA A 90 -20.59 2.60 -26.16
CA ALA A 90 -20.74 2.04 -27.51
C ALA A 90 -19.38 1.78 -28.18
N GLN A 91 -18.40 2.68 -28.05
CA GLN A 91 -17.04 2.49 -28.56
C GLN A 91 -16.33 1.33 -27.85
N ALA A 92 -16.63 1.10 -26.58
CA ALA A 92 -16.12 -0.02 -25.82
C ALA A 92 -16.83 -1.36 -26.12
N GLY A 93 -17.88 -1.36 -26.95
CA GLY A 93 -18.65 -2.56 -27.28
C GLY A 93 -19.78 -2.88 -26.30
N LEU A 94 -20.31 -1.87 -25.61
CA LEU A 94 -21.43 -1.99 -24.67
C LEU A 94 -22.55 -0.98 -25.05
N PRO A 95 -23.19 -1.14 -26.25
CA PRO A 95 -24.18 -0.19 -26.75
C PRO A 95 -25.47 -0.15 -25.90
N GLU A 96 -25.69 -1.12 -25.00
CA GLU A 96 -26.84 -1.17 -24.09
C GLU A 96 -26.73 -0.16 -22.94
N ALA A 97 -25.52 0.32 -22.65
CA ALA A 97 -25.30 1.38 -21.69
C ALA A 97 -25.19 2.75 -22.37
N GLN A 98 -25.64 3.77 -21.69
CA GLN A 98 -25.46 5.16 -22.09
C GLN A 98 -24.48 5.90 -21.18
N GLU A 99 -23.74 6.83 -21.76
CA GLU A 99 -22.89 7.72 -20.99
C GLU A 99 -23.72 8.82 -20.35
N VAL A 100 -23.47 9.06 -19.06
CA VAL A 100 -24.09 10.17 -18.30
C VAL A 100 -22.99 10.96 -17.58
N SER A 101 -23.17 12.28 -17.49
CA SER A 101 -22.29 13.14 -16.72
C SER A 101 -22.89 13.37 -15.33
N LEU A 102 -22.10 13.11 -14.29
CA LEU A 102 -22.44 13.38 -12.90
C LEU A 102 -21.59 14.53 -12.38
N THR A 103 -22.13 15.28 -11.42
CA THR A 103 -21.37 16.36 -10.78
C THR A 103 -21.26 16.07 -9.29
N ALA A 104 -20.03 15.89 -8.81
CA ALA A 104 -19.74 15.71 -7.40
C ALA A 104 -20.00 17.02 -6.61
N ALA A 105 -20.14 16.93 -5.29
CA ALA A 105 -20.48 18.05 -4.43
C ALA A 105 -19.47 19.21 -4.49
N ASP A 106 -18.22 18.92 -4.85
CA ASP A 106 -17.15 19.89 -5.05
C ASP A 106 -17.09 20.48 -6.49
N GLY A 107 -18.10 20.20 -7.33
CA GLY A 107 -18.25 20.72 -8.68
C GLY A 107 -17.46 19.95 -9.75
N VAL A 108 -16.73 18.88 -9.39
CA VAL A 108 -16.01 18.06 -10.36
C VAL A 108 -17.02 17.24 -11.16
N ARG A 109 -16.89 17.28 -12.50
CA ARG A 109 -17.69 16.46 -13.41
C ARG A 109 -17.01 15.13 -13.67
N ILE A 110 -17.74 14.04 -13.48
CA ILE A 110 -17.31 12.68 -13.77
C ILE A 110 -18.23 12.02 -14.78
N ILE A 111 -17.70 11.03 -15.45
CA ILE A 111 -18.42 10.21 -16.42
C ILE A 111 -18.94 8.96 -15.70
N ALA A 112 -20.16 8.55 -16.01
CA ALA A 112 -20.71 7.25 -15.64
C ALA A 112 -21.32 6.55 -16.84
N TRP A 113 -21.24 5.22 -16.84
CA TRP A 113 -21.98 4.36 -17.76
C TRP A 113 -23.22 3.85 -17.05
N TYR A 114 -24.37 4.10 -17.62
CA TYR A 114 -25.66 3.79 -17.05
C TYR A 114 -26.46 2.86 -17.99
N ALA A 115 -26.94 1.76 -17.43
CA ALA A 115 -27.95 0.92 -18.03
C ALA A 115 -29.09 0.71 -17.01
N PRO A 116 -30.35 0.99 -17.36
CA PRO A 116 -31.47 0.77 -16.44
C PRO A 116 -31.69 -0.73 -16.21
N PRO A 117 -32.19 -1.13 -15.03
CA PRO A 117 -32.59 -2.51 -14.79
C PRO A 117 -33.80 -2.89 -15.65
N ARG A 118 -33.97 -4.19 -15.88
CA ARG A 118 -35.22 -4.74 -16.40
C ARG A 118 -36.09 -5.16 -15.21
N ASP A 119 -37.36 -4.78 -15.26
CA ASP A 119 -38.31 -5.05 -14.19
C ASP A 119 -37.82 -4.52 -12.82
N ASP A 120 -38.03 -5.27 -11.75
CA ASP A 120 -37.65 -4.93 -10.39
C ASP A 120 -36.23 -5.43 -10.03
N LYS A 121 -35.39 -5.73 -11.03
CA LYS A 121 -34.01 -6.16 -10.79
C LYS A 121 -33.19 -5.08 -10.09
N PRO A 122 -32.15 -5.48 -9.31
CA PRO A 122 -31.30 -4.53 -8.64
C PRO A 122 -30.47 -3.67 -9.61
N VAL A 123 -29.91 -2.58 -9.07
CA VAL A 123 -28.99 -1.69 -9.78
C VAL A 123 -27.63 -1.72 -9.08
N ILE A 124 -26.60 -2.14 -9.81
CA ILE A 124 -25.22 -2.15 -9.31
C ILE A 124 -24.60 -0.77 -9.51
N LEU A 125 -24.15 -0.16 -8.43
CA LEU A 125 -23.23 0.97 -8.45
C LEU A 125 -21.82 0.39 -8.37
N TYR A 126 -21.09 0.48 -9.48
CA TYR A 126 -19.78 -0.16 -9.63
C TYR A 126 -18.65 0.86 -9.45
N PHE A 127 -17.73 0.52 -8.55
CA PHE A 127 -16.56 1.28 -8.17
C PHE A 127 -15.31 0.47 -8.52
N HIS A 128 -14.64 0.84 -9.60
CA HIS A 128 -13.49 0.09 -10.11
C HIS A 128 -12.23 0.23 -9.24
N GLY A 129 -11.22 -0.59 -9.52
CA GLY A 129 -9.92 -0.57 -8.86
C GLY A 129 -9.07 0.68 -9.19
N ASN A 130 -7.83 0.70 -8.71
CA ASN A 130 -6.95 1.85 -8.82
C ASN A 130 -6.34 2.08 -10.23
N GLY A 131 -6.50 1.12 -11.15
CA GLY A 131 -5.93 1.17 -12.49
C GLY A 131 -6.95 1.05 -13.60
N GLY A 132 -6.59 1.59 -14.77
CA GLY A 132 -7.34 1.44 -16.00
C GLY A 132 -8.54 2.40 -16.13
N ALA A 133 -9.60 1.89 -16.75
CA ALA A 133 -10.86 2.58 -17.05
C ALA A 133 -11.99 1.55 -17.17
N LEU A 134 -13.25 1.98 -17.24
CA LEU A 134 -14.43 1.09 -17.38
C LEU A 134 -14.37 0.21 -18.60
N ARG A 135 -13.74 0.65 -19.68
CA ARG A 135 -13.62 -0.13 -20.92
C ARG A 135 -12.98 -1.51 -20.75
N TYR A 136 -12.16 -1.70 -19.70
CA TYR A 136 -11.55 -3.00 -19.38
C TYR A 136 -12.49 -3.97 -18.66
N ARG A 137 -13.68 -3.51 -18.25
CA ARG A 137 -14.70 -4.28 -17.52
C ARG A 137 -15.95 -4.58 -18.34
N VAL A 138 -15.89 -4.30 -19.65
CA VAL A 138 -17.05 -4.43 -20.56
C VAL A 138 -17.65 -5.84 -20.56
N ASP A 139 -16.83 -6.88 -20.51
CA ASP A 139 -17.34 -8.27 -20.51
C ASP A 139 -18.12 -8.58 -19.23
N ARG A 140 -17.68 -8.07 -18.09
CA ARG A 140 -18.41 -8.11 -16.80
C ARG A 140 -19.73 -7.37 -16.91
N PHE A 141 -19.69 -6.15 -17.41
CA PHE A 141 -20.89 -5.31 -17.53
C PHE A 141 -21.91 -5.88 -18.50
N ARG A 142 -21.46 -6.49 -19.60
CA ARG A 142 -22.35 -7.16 -20.57
C ARG A 142 -23.12 -8.31 -19.93
N LYS A 143 -22.47 -9.10 -19.06
CA LYS A 143 -23.14 -10.18 -18.33
C LYS A 143 -24.16 -9.63 -17.34
N ILE A 144 -23.78 -8.61 -16.54
CA ILE A 144 -24.65 -7.94 -15.58
C ILE A 144 -25.92 -7.42 -16.27
N ILE A 145 -25.75 -6.63 -17.34
CA ILE A 145 -26.87 -6.06 -18.11
C ILE A 145 -27.68 -7.17 -18.83
N GLY A 146 -26.99 -8.19 -19.35
CA GLY A 146 -27.62 -9.36 -19.97
C GLY A 146 -28.58 -10.09 -19.04
N ASP A 147 -28.26 -10.16 -17.76
CA ASP A 147 -29.13 -10.73 -16.71
C ASP A 147 -30.26 -9.77 -16.28
N GLY A 148 -30.36 -8.61 -16.90
CA GLY A 148 -31.38 -7.60 -16.60
C GLY A 148 -31.07 -6.71 -15.41
N ILE A 149 -29.90 -6.85 -14.80
CA ILE A 149 -29.45 -6.03 -13.66
C ILE A 149 -29.03 -4.66 -14.19
N GLY A 150 -29.47 -3.60 -13.53
CA GLY A 150 -29.07 -2.24 -13.85
C GLY A 150 -27.63 -1.96 -13.46
N LEU A 151 -27.01 -0.99 -14.13
CA LEU A 151 -25.63 -0.60 -13.91
C LEU A 151 -25.47 0.92 -13.83
N VAL A 152 -24.73 1.39 -12.83
CA VAL A 152 -24.16 2.74 -12.76
C VAL A 152 -22.67 2.55 -12.47
N ALA A 153 -21.83 2.48 -13.48
CA ALA A 153 -20.39 2.35 -13.33
C ALA A 153 -19.75 3.73 -13.52
N ILE A 154 -18.92 4.18 -12.59
CA ILE A 154 -18.29 5.50 -12.68
C ILE A 154 -16.84 5.42 -13.12
N GLU A 155 -16.43 6.36 -13.98
CA GLU A 155 -15.05 6.76 -14.14
C GLU A 155 -14.74 7.79 -13.06
N TYR A 156 -13.88 7.46 -12.11
CA TYR A 156 -13.49 8.43 -11.10
C TYR A 156 -12.85 9.67 -11.70
N ARG A 157 -12.80 10.74 -10.93
CA ARG A 157 -12.06 11.95 -11.31
C ARG A 157 -10.64 11.63 -11.77
N GLY A 158 -10.26 12.16 -12.94
CA GLY A 158 -8.99 11.90 -13.60
C GLY A 158 -8.94 10.61 -14.42
N TYR A 159 -9.96 9.72 -14.38
CA TYR A 159 -10.05 8.51 -15.19
C TYR A 159 -11.02 8.68 -16.34
N GLY A 160 -10.82 7.95 -17.44
CA GLY A 160 -11.76 7.74 -18.54
C GLY A 160 -12.35 9.01 -19.16
N GLY A 161 -11.70 10.15 -19.06
CA GLY A 161 -12.19 11.44 -19.52
C GLY A 161 -12.92 12.27 -18.45
N SER A 162 -13.08 11.76 -17.23
CA SER A 162 -13.56 12.55 -16.08
C SER A 162 -12.58 13.65 -15.69
N ASN A 163 -13.11 14.78 -15.22
CA ASN A 163 -12.29 15.92 -14.80
C ASN A 163 -11.59 15.66 -13.45
N GLY A 164 -10.66 16.57 -13.08
CA GLY A 164 -10.03 16.57 -11.76
C GLY A 164 -8.85 15.63 -11.61
N SER A 165 -8.50 15.33 -10.36
CA SER A 165 -7.39 14.43 -9.99
C SER A 165 -7.79 13.55 -8.82
N PRO A 166 -7.35 12.27 -8.81
CA PRO A 166 -7.79 11.31 -7.81
C PRO A 166 -7.23 11.60 -6.41
N SER A 167 -8.08 11.37 -5.41
CA SER A 167 -7.77 11.38 -3.99
C SER A 167 -8.87 10.62 -3.24
N GLU A 168 -8.60 10.15 -2.02
CA GLU A 168 -9.62 9.45 -1.21
C GLU A 168 -10.91 10.26 -1.08
N THR A 169 -10.81 11.51 -0.62
CA THR A 169 -11.97 12.40 -0.48
C THR A 169 -12.68 12.65 -1.81
N GLY A 170 -11.90 12.76 -2.89
CA GLY A 170 -12.44 12.96 -4.22
C GLY A 170 -13.20 11.74 -4.73
N LEU A 171 -12.62 10.54 -4.63
CA LEU A 171 -13.28 9.31 -5.09
C LEU A 171 -14.55 9.00 -4.26
N ILE A 172 -14.55 9.34 -2.97
CA ILE A 172 -15.76 9.23 -2.13
C ILE A 172 -16.83 10.20 -2.65
N ALA A 173 -16.48 11.45 -2.94
CA ALA A 173 -17.44 12.42 -3.48
C ALA A 173 -17.99 12.00 -4.86
N ASP A 174 -17.16 11.36 -5.69
CA ASP A 174 -17.60 10.77 -6.96
C ASP A 174 -18.59 9.63 -6.74
N GLY A 175 -18.32 8.76 -5.77
CA GLY A 175 -19.22 7.69 -5.34
C GLY A 175 -20.54 8.23 -4.79
N GLU A 176 -20.51 9.31 -4.01
CA GLU A 176 -21.73 9.99 -3.51
C GLU A 176 -22.59 10.55 -4.66
N ALA A 177 -21.95 11.12 -5.70
CA ALA A 177 -22.68 11.59 -6.89
C ALA A 177 -23.37 10.43 -7.63
N ALA A 178 -22.68 9.28 -7.75
CA ALA A 178 -23.28 8.06 -8.32
C ALA A 178 -24.45 7.54 -7.47
N TYR A 179 -24.28 7.53 -6.16
CA TYR A 179 -25.34 7.14 -5.24
C TYR A 179 -26.55 8.07 -5.35
N ALA A 180 -26.32 9.38 -5.36
CA ALA A 180 -27.40 10.37 -5.50
C ALA A 180 -28.16 10.21 -6.83
N PHE A 181 -27.46 9.95 -7.94
CA PHE A 181 -28.05 9.67 -9.24
C PHE A 181 -28.93 8.42 -9.20
N ALA A 182 -28.47 7.34 -8.58
CA ALA A 182 -29.23 6.10 -8.47
C ALA A 182 -30.40 6.21 -7.48
N ALA A 183 -30.18 6.81 -6.31
CA ALA A 183 -31.22 6.97 -5.27
C ALA A 183 -32.37 7.90 -5.71
N ALA A 184 -32.15 8.80 -6.66
CA ALA A 184 -33.22 9.60 -7.27
C ALA A 184 -34.14 8.78 -8.19
N ARG A 185 -33.79 7.53 -8.53
CA ARG A 185 -34.48 6.67 -9.51
C ARG A 185 -34.97 5.35 -8.94
N TYR A 186 -34.27 4.84 -7.92
CA TYR A 186 -34.46 3.50 -7.38
C TYR A 186 -34.55 3.53 -5.86
N GLN A 187 -35.25 2.56 -5.29
CA GLN A 187 -35.35 2.39 -3.84
C GLN A 187 -34.01 1.85 -3.29
N ALA A 188 -33.71 2.19 -2.06
CA ALA A 188 -32.46 1.77 -1.40
C ALA A 188 -32.23 0.25 -1.44
N GLN A 189 -33.29 -0.54 -1.32
CA GLN A 189 -33.27 -2.01 -1.35
C GLN A 189 -32.83 -2.57 -2.71
N GLN A 190 -33.00 -1.81 -3.80
CA GLN A 190 -32.55 -2.18 -5.13
C GLN A 190 -31.10 -1.79 -5.40
N LEU A 191 -30.51 -0.89 -4.58
CA LEU A 191 -29.15 -0.42 -4.78
C LEU A 191 -28.15 -1.43 -4.24
N VAL A 192 -27.21 -1.83 -5.09
CA VAL A 192 -26.10 -2.73 -4.74
C VAL A 192 -24.79 -1.98 -4.97
N LEU A 193 -23.98 -1.82 -3.92
CA LEU A 193 -22.65 -1.26 -4.10
C LEU A 193 -21.67 -2.39 -4.41
N TRP A 194 -20.96 -2.31 -5.51
CA TRP A 194 -19.87 -3.24 -5.84
C TRP A 194 -18.56 -2.47 -5.96
N GLY A 195 -17.64 -2.72 -5.02
CA GLY A 195 -16.29 -2.15 -5.01
C GLY A 195 -15.24 -3.19 -5.31
N GLU A 196 -14.45 -2.95 -6.36
CA GLU A 196 -13.29 -3.75 -6.77
C GLU A 196 -12.01 -3.13 -6.21
N SER A 197 -11.21 -3.86 -5.44
CA SER A 197 -9.91 -3.42 -4.92
C SER A 197 -10.03 -2.03 -4.24
N LEU A 198 -9.41 -0.98 -4.80
CA LEU A 198 -9.54 0.40 -4.32
C LEU A 198 -11.00 0.82 -4.15
N GLY A 199 -11.85 0.45 -5.10
CA GLY A 199 -13.29 0.75 -5.07
C GLY A 199 -14.02 0.13 -3.89
N SER A 200 -13.49 -0.95 -3.29
CA SER A 200 -14.04 -1.52 -2.05
C SER A 200 -13.99 -0.52 -0.89
N GLY A 201 -12.94 0.31 -0.85
CA GLY A 201 -12.84 1.40 0.13
C GLY A 201 -13.95 2.46 -0.04
N VAL A 202 -14.27 2.82 -1.29
CA VAL A 202 -15.39 3.74 -1.59
C VAL A 202 -16.72 3.10 -1.23
N ALA A 203 -16.94 1.84 -1.64
CA ALA A 203 -18.19 1.13 -1.35
C ALA A 203 -18.44 0.99 0.15
N VAL A 204 -17.41 0.70 0.95
CA VAL A 204 -17.54 0.60 2.42
C VAL A 204 -17.92 1.94 3.06
N VAL A 205 -17.31 3.04 2.61
CA VAL A 205 -17.68 4.38 3.12
C VAL A 205 -19.16 4.68 2.85
N LEU A 206 -19.59 4.50 1.61
CA LEU A 206 -20.98 4.75 1.21
C LEU A 206 -21.96 3.84 1.95
N ALA A 207 -21.68 2.54 2.03
CA ALA A 207 -22.53 1.58 2.72
C ALA A 207 -22.65 1.82 4.24
N ALA A 208 -21.63 2.42 4.85
CA ALA A 208 -21.64 2.80 6.26
C ALA A 208 -22.48 4.05 6.55
N GLU A 209 -22.78 4.88 5.53
CA GLU A 209 -23.42 6.18 5.67
C GLU A 209 -24.77 6.28 4.94
N LYS A 210 -25.01 5.43 3.95
CA LYS A 210 -26.18 5.48 3.07
C LYS A 210 -26.95 4.16 3.12
N PRO A 211 -28.30 4.18 3.05
CA PRO A 211 -29.09 2.97 2.95
C PRO A 211 -28.91 2.31 1.57
N VAL A 212 -28.58 1.02 1.57
CA VAL A 212 -28.42 0.20 0.36
C VAL A 212 -28.96 -1.22 0.59
N GLY A 213 -29.32 -1.92 -0.47
CA GLY A 213 -29.86 -3.27 -0.39
C GLY A 213 -28.79 -4.33 -0.13
N ARG A 214 -27.63 -4.23 -0.78
CA ARG A 214 -26.50 -5.19 -0.68
C ARG A 214 -25.17 -4.52 -0.94
N VAL A 215 -24.10 -5.16 -0.49
CA VAL A 215 -22.71 -4.72 -0.73
C VAL A 215 -21.87 -5.90 -1.23
N ILE A 216 -21.11 -5.69 -2.29
CA ILE A 216 -20.16 -6.65 -2.85
C ILE A 216 -18.78 -6.02 -2.77
N LEU A 217 -17.85 -6.70 -2.11
CA LEU A 217 -16.48 -6.27 -1.93
C LEU A 217 -15.55 -7.30 -2.59
N GLU A 218 -14.92 -6.91 -3.68
CA GLU A 218 -13.98 -7.74 -4.41
C GLU A 218 -12.56 -7.36 -4.06
N ALA A 219 -11.75 -8.32 -3.61
CA ALA A 219 -10.41 -8.12 -3.09
C ALA A 219 -10.30 -6.94 -2.11
N PRO A 220 -11.16 -6.89 -1.05
CA PRO A 220 -11.17 -5.76 -0.12
C PRO A 220 -9.96 -5.77 0.80
N PHE A 221 -9.57 -4.58 1.26
CA PHE A 221 -8.49 -4.36 2.21
C PHE A 221 -8.98 -3.71 3.50
N THR A 222 -8.25 -3.91 4.59
CA THR A 222 -8.51 -3.21 5.87
C THR A 222 -8.26 -1.72 5.76
N SER A 223 -7.15 -1.33 5.10
CA SER A 223 -6.88 0.05 4.67
C SER A 223 -5.83 0.06 3.56
N ALA A 224 -5.86 1.05 2.67
CA ALA A 224 -4.82 1.23 1.66
C ALA A 224 -3.44 1.44 2.32
N ALA A 225 -3.40 2.10 3.48
CA ALA A 225 -2.17 2.23 4.26
C ALA A 225 -1.65 0.88 4.80
N ALA A 226 -2.52 -0.08 5.10
CA ALA A 226 -2.10 -1.42 5.50
C ALA A 226 -1.52 -2.19 4.31
N VAL A 227 -2.12 -2.09 3.12
CA VAL A 227 -1.58 -2.67 1.88
C VAL A 227 -0.20 -2.08 1.58
N ALA A 228 -0.07 -0.75 1.60
CA ALA A 228 1.22 -0.09 1.37
C ALA A 228 2.29 -0.48 2.40
N ALA A 229 1.91 -0.71 3.67
CA ALA A 229 2.84 -1.12 4.72
C ALA A 229 3.43 -2.52 4.49
N THR A 230 2.81 -3.41 3.73
CA THR A 230 3.39 -4.71 3.36
C THR A 230 4.60 -4.56 2.44
N ARG A 231 4.60 -3.54 1.56
CA ARG A 231 5.70 -3.25 0.62
C ARG A 231 6.74 -2.29 1.18
N TYR A 232 6.28 -1.29 1.94
CA TYR A 232 7.10 -0.19 2.46
C TYR A 232 7.24 -0.28 3.98
N TRP A 233 7.50 -1.49 4.50
CA TRP A 233 7.59 -1.80 5.93
C TRP A 233 8.65 -0.95 6.67
N TYR A 234 9.64 -0.44 5.95
CA TYR A 234 10.72 0.43 6.46
C TYR A 234 10.31 1.90 6.59
N LEU A 235 9.10 2.28 6.16
CA LEU A 235 8.54 3.62 6.30
C LEU A 235 7.36 3.63 7.28
N PRO A 236 7.14 4.71 8.01
CA PRO A 236 5.95 4.87 8.84
C PRO A 236 4.73 5.23 7.97
N VAL A 237 4.33 4.31 7.06
CA VAL A 237 3.32 4.53 6.02
C VAL A 237 2.01 5.05 6.61
N ARG A 238 1.55 4.47 7.73
CA ARG A 238 0.29 4.86 8.39
C ARG A 238 0.28 6.31 8.87
N LEU A 239 1.45 6.93 9.08
CA LEU A 239 1.55 8.35 9.46
C LEU A 239 1.69 9.26 8.23
N LEU A 240 2.36 8.77 7.17
CA LEU A 240 2.73 9.58 6.02
C LEU A 240 1.68 9.52 4.89
N MET A 241 0.87 8.48 4.83
CA MET A 241 -0.09 8.29 3.74
C MET A 241 -1.31 9.21 3.90
N LYS A 242 -1.59 9.97 2.85
CA LYS A 242 -2.72 10.94 2.80
C LYS A 242 -4.06 10.24 2.57
N ASP A 243 -4.08 9.29 1.63
CA ASP A 243 -5.27 8.59 1.19
C ASP A 243 -5.25 7.17 1.77
N GLN A 244 -5.91 6.97 2.91
CA GLN A 244 -5.76 5.74 3.71
C GLN A 244 -6.86 4.71 3.51
N TYR A 245 -8.06 5.11 3.11
CA TYR A 245 -9.24 4.25 2.93
C TYR A 245 -9.41 3.26 4.09
N ARG A 246 -9.67 3.76 5.30
CA ARG A 246 -9.80 2.95 6.52
C ARG A 246 -11.12 2.18 6.54
N SER A 247 -11.17 1.10 5.77
CA SER A 247 -12.36 0.26 5.66
C SER A 247 -12.64 -0.51 6.95
N ASP A 248 -11.61 -0.91 7.68
CA ASP A 248 -11.69 -1.61 8.97
C ASP A 248 -12.43 -0.80 10.06
N GLU A 249 -12.33 0.53 10.03
CA GLU A 249 -13.00 1.41 10.99
C GLU A 249 -14.49 1.64 10.63
N ARG A 250 -14.92 1.29 9.41
CA ARG A 250 -16.23 1.62 8.86
C ARG A 250 -17.11 0.40 8.61
N ILE A 251 -16.53 -0.73 8.20
CA ILE A 251 -17.30 -1.92 7.77
C ILE A 251 -18.27 -2.43 8.87
N GLY A 252 -17.92 -2.28 10.14
CA GLY A 252 -18.78 -2.64 11.26
C GLY A 252 -20.05 -1.79 11.41
N LYS A 253 -20.19 -0.70 10.63
CA LYS A 253 -21.39 0.16 10.57
C LYS A 253 -22.31 -0.21 9.42
N VAL A 254 -21.83 -1.01 8.47
CA VAL A 254 -22.63 -1.50 7.35
C VAL A 254 -23.73 -2.40 7.88
N THR A 255 -24.97 -2.15 7.49
CA THR A 255 -26.16 -2.92 7.92
C THR A 255 -26.70 -3.83 6.82
N ALA A 256 -26.43 -3.49 5.56
CA ALA A 256 -26.82 -4.29 4.41
C ALA A 256 -26.00 -5.60 4.32
N PRO A 257 -26.58 -6.69 3.81
CA PRO A 257 -25.83 -7.93 3.56
C PRO A 257 -24.57 -7.69 2.73
N VAL A 258 -23.46 -8.33 3.10
CA VAL A 258 -22.15 -8.16 2.49
C VAL A 258 -21.66 -9.47 1.88
N LEU A 259 -21.25 -9.44 0.62
CA LEU A 259 -20.50 -10.50 -0.04
C LEU A 259 -19.05 -10.06 -0.20
N ILE A 260 -18.11 -10.87 0.27
CA ILE A 260 -16.67 -10.70 0.02
C ILE A 260 -16.22 -11.76 -0.97
N LEU A 261 -15.51 -11.32 -2.01
CA LEU A 261 -14.89 -12.14 -3.04
C LEU A 261 -13.37 -11.95 -2.94
N HIS A 262 -12.58 -13.00 -2.74
CA HIS A 262 -11.13 -12.84 -2.62
C HIS A 262 -10.36 -14.05 -3.11
N GLY A 263 -9.30 -13.81 -3.89
CA GLY A 263 -8.36 -14.82 -4.32
C GLY A 263 -7.39 -15.20 -3.20
N MET A 264 -7.15 -16.50 -3.01
CA MET A 264 -6.24 -16.96 -1.95
C MET A 264 -4.77 -16.70 -2.30
N HIS A 265 -4.45 -16.50 -3.57
CA HIS A 265 -3.12 -16.17 -4.08
C HIS A 265 -2.97 -14.68 -4.44
N ASP A 266 -3.87 -13.81 -3.97
CA ASP A 266 -3.80 -12.38 -4.23
C ASP A 266 -2.49 -11.79 -3.68
N HIS A 267 -1.61 -11.35 -4.60
CA HIS A 267 -0.32 -10.73 -4.26
C HIS A 267 -0.34 -9.21 -4.31
N VAL A 268 -1.47 -8.59 -4.56
CA VAL A 268 -1.68 -7.14 -4.45
C VAL A 268 -2.29 -6.79 -3.09
N VAL A 269 -3.43 -7.40 -2.77
CA VAL A 269 -4.10 -7.27 -1.48
C VAL A 269 -4.07 -8.63 -0.77
N PRO A 270 -3.25 -8.80 0.26
CA PRO A 270 -3.15 -10.09 0.96
C PRO A 270 -4.52 -10.62 1.40
N PHE A 271 -4.81 -11.89 1.09
CA PHE A 271 -6.07 -12.57 1.39
C PHE A 271 -6.52 -12.40 2.86
N ALA A 272 -5.56 -12.39 3.80
CA ALA A 272 -5.83 -12.15 5.22
C ALA A 272 -6.55 -10.79 5.49
N MET A 273 -6.44 -9.81 4.60
CA MET A 273 -7.17 -8.55 4.73
C MET A 273 -8.66 -8.74 4.40
N GLY A 274 -8.99 -9.54 3.40
CA GLY A 274 -10.38 -9.92 3.09
C GLY A 274 -11.02 -10.72 4.23
N GLU A 275 -10.29 -11.67 4.79
CA GLU A 275 -10.74 -12.40 6.00
C GLU A 275 -10.97 -11.45 7.17
N ARG A 276 -10.07 -10.52 7.40
CA ARG A 276 -10.25 -9.51 8.45
C ARG A 276 -11.45 -8.62 8.21
N MET A 277 -11.71 -8.22 6.97
CA MET A 277 -12.93 -7.47 6.62
C MET A 277 -14.18 -8.29 6.87
N PHE A 278 -14.16 -9.59 6.54
CA PHE A 278 -15.25 -10.49 6.85
C PHE A 278 -15.50 -10.58 8.37
N GLU A 279 -14.46 -10.77 9.18
CA GLU A 279 -14.59 -10.81 10.64
C GLU A 279 -15.22 -9.53 11.21
N LEU A 280 -14.78 -8.37 10.74
CA LEU A 280 -15.23 -7.05 11.23
C LEU A 280 -16.66 -6.71 10.79
N THR A 281 -17.17 -7.33 9.74
CA THR A 281 -18.54 -7.12 9.26
C THR A 281 -19.54 -7.68 10.29
N LYS A 282 -20.52 -6.84 10.70
CA LYS A 282 -21.56 -7.20 11.65
C LYS A 282 -22.89 -7.59 10.99
N ALA A 283 -23.13 -7.10 9.77
CA ALA A 283 -24.28 -7.44 8.95
C ALA A 283 -24.26 -8.93 8.54
N PRO A 284 -25.36 -9.47 7.99
CA PRO A 284 -25.32 -10.75 7.28
C PRO A 284 -24.20 -10.76 6.24
N LYS A 285 -23.39 -11.80 6.21
CA LYS A 285 -22.17 -11.77 5.44
C LYS A 285 -21.81 -13.13 4.86
N HIS A 286 -21.22 -13.08 3.66
CA HIS A 286 -20.68 -14.25 2.98
C HIS A 286 -19.27 -13.94 2.48
N ILE A 287 -18.41 -14.94 2.42
CA ILE A 287 -17.09 -14.86 1.80
C ILE A 287 -16.91 -16.04 0.86
N VAL A 288 -16.55 -15.73 -0.39
CA VAL A 288 -16.14 -16.72 -1.38
C VAL A 288 -14.63 -16.63 -1.55
N ARG A 289 -13.96 -17.75 -1.27
CA ARG A 289 -12.51 -17.90 -1.36
C ARG A 289 -12.20 -18.61 -2.69
N PHE A 290 -11.52 -17.91 -3.58
CA PHE A 290 -11.09 -18.50 -4.84
C PHE A 290 -9.71 -19.12 -4.64
N ILE A 291 -9.65 -20.46 -4.52
CA ILE A 291 -8.43 -21.20 -4.15
C ILE A 291 -7.27 -20.89 -5.09
N ASP A 292 -7.53 -20.88 -6.41
CA ASP A 292 -6.53 -20.61 -7.44
C ASP A 292 -6.55 -19.15 -7.91
N GLY A 293 -7.38 -18.30 -7.30
CA GLY A 293 -7.59 -16.91 -7.70
C GLY A 293 -6.48 -15.98 -7.21
N ASP A 294 -6.14 -15.04 -8.07
CA ASP A 294 -5.31 -13.88 -7.80
C ASP A 294 -6.16 -12.60 -7.75
N HIS A 295 -5.54 -11.43 -7.86
CA HIS A 295 -6.18 -10.12 -7.72
C HIS A 295 -7.13 -9.77 -8.87
N GLU A 296 -6.77 -10.11 -10.11
CA GLU A 296 -7.47 -9.63 -11.32
C GLU A 296 -8.25 -10.71 -12.06
N ASP A 297 -8.22 -11.96 -11.63
CA ASP A 297 -8.76 -13.11 -12.36
C ASP A 297 -10.03 -13.74 -11.77
N LEU A 298 -10.65 -13.07 -10.80
CA LEU A 298 -11.80 -13.64 -10.06
C LEU A 298 -13.00 -13.94 -10.95
N ASP A 299 -13.22 -13.20 -12.04
CA ASP A 299 -14.27 -13.50 -13.00
C ASP A 299 -14.03 -14.85 -13.71
N ALA A 300 -12.78 -15.15 -14.06
CA ALA A 300 -12.41 -16.45 -14.64
C ALA A 300 -12.59 -17.59 -13.62
N ASN A 301 -12.49 -17.31 -12.34
CA ASN A 301 -12.68 -18.24 -11.24
C ASN A 301 -14.14 -18.31 -10.74
N GLY A 302 -15.10 -17.64 -11.41
CA GLY A 302 -16.52 -17.76 -11.12
C GLY A 302 -17.12 -16.68 -10.21
N ALA A 303 -16.47 -15.53 -10.06
CA ALA A 303 -16.96 -14.43 -9.24
C ALA A 303 -18.39 -13.99 -9.62
N LEU A 304 -18.66 -13.83 -10.92
CA LEU A 304 -19.99 -13.44 -11.39
C LEU A 304 -21.08 -14.45 -11.03
N HIS A 305 -20.77 -15.76 -11.01
CA HIS A 305 -21.71 -16.78 -10.55
C HIS A 305 -22.04 -16.61 -9.04
N ALA A 306 -21.02 -16.37 -8.22
CA ALA A 306 -21.21 -16.11 -6.79
C ALA A 306 -22.04 -14.84 -6.55
N VAL A 307 -21.79 -13.79 -7.32
CA VAL A 307 -22.58 -12.55 -7.29
C VAL A 307 -24.04 -12.81 -7.66
N GLY A 308 -24.29 -13.56 -8.74
CA GLY A 308 -25.67 -13.93 -9.16
C GLY A 308 -26.43 -14.64 -8.04
N ARG A 309 -25.82 -15.64 -7.40
CA ARG A 309 -26.41 -16.35 -6.26
C ARG A 309 -26.69 -15.43 -5.06
N PHE A 310 -25.75 -14.54 -4.74
CA PHE A 310 -25.93 -13.56 -3.68
C PHE A 310 -27.09 -12.59 -3.95
N LEU A 311 -27.20 -12.10 -5.18
CA LEU A 311 -28.28 -11.20 -5.58
C LEU A 311 -29.64 -11.92 -5.59
N ALA A 312 -29.68 -13.22 -5.90
CA ALA A 312 -30.86 -14.07 -5.82
C ALA A 312 -31.26 -14.44 -4.37
N GLY A 313 -30.41 -14.14 -3.37
CA GLY A 313 -30.63 -14.53 -1.96
C GLY A 313 -30.34 -16.01 -1.67
N GLU A 314 -29.60 -16.70 -2.55
CA GLU A 314 -29.31 -18.14 -2.47
C GLU A 314 -28.07 -18.46 -1.61
N LEU A 315 -27.30 -17.46 -1.19
CA LEU A 315 -26.20 -17.67 -0.29
C LEU A 315 -26.75 -17.59 1.16
N ASP A 316 -27.16 -18.74 1.67
CA ASP A 316 -27.57 -18.87 3.06
C ASP A 316 -26.38 -18.77 4.02
N GLU A 317 -26.65 -18.46 5.30
CA GLU A 317 -25.67 -18.30 6.39
C GLU A 317 -24.78 -19.54 6.63
N GLN A 318 -25.06 -20.68 6.00
CA GLN A 318 -24.38 -21.95 6.21
C GLN A 318 -23.02 -22.11 5.49
N SER A 319 -22.63 -21.20 4.60
CA SER A 319 -21.34 -21.33 3.89
C SER A 319 -20.13 -20.87 4.69
N ALA A 320 -20.30 -20.56 5.98
CA ALA A 320 -19.23 -20.15 6.88
C ALA A 320 -18.46 -21.33 7.52
N ALA A 321 -18.77 -22.59 7.17
CA ALA A 321 -18.01 -23.73 7.64
C ALA A 321 -16.67 -23.88 6.89
N PRO A 322 -15.54 -24.08 7.58
CA PRO A 322 -14.27 -24.35 6.92
C PRO A 322 -14.37 -25.68 6.16
N PRO A 323 -13.68 -25.81 5.02
CA PRO A 323 -13.55 -27.11 4.36
C PRO A 323 -12.81 -28.07 5.31
N HIS A 324 -13.35 -29.25 5.48
CA HIS A 324 -12.76 -30.36 6.24
C HIS A 324 -11.49 -30.88 5.57
#